data_acfd0994f785a05b801250cf262cefa6
#
_entry.id   acfd0994f785a05b801250cf262cefa6
#
_cell.length_a   1.000
_cell.length_b   1.000
_cell.length_c   1.000
_cell.angle_alpha   90.00
_cell.angle_beta   90.00
_cell.angle_gamma   90.00
#
_symmetry.space_group_name_H-M   'P 1'
#
loop_
_entity.id
_entity.type
_entity.pdbx_description
1 polymer ?
#
loop_
_entity_poly.entity_id
_entity_poly.type
_entity_poly.pdbx_seq_one_letter_code
_entity_poly.pdbx_strand_id
1 'polypeptide(L)'
;MKKLFLLALLLIGMQYASAQLPSVQLKDINGKTIDTATLSNDGKPFVISFFATWCKPCLRELRAINEYYPDWQDETGMKLIAISTDEAQNVHKVKPLVDSEGFEYEVLLDSNQDLQRALGIQMIPYVMIMDGDGNIVETRNGYTDGSEAHIIEKIRELTLD
;
A
#
# COMPACT_ATOMS: atom_id res chain seq x y z
N MET A 1 22.49 -55.36 24.54
CA MET A 1 21.74 -54.18 25.01
C MET A 1 22.11 -53.02 24.09
N LYS A 2 21.37 -52.82 23.02
CA LYS A 2 21.62 -51.72 22.04
C LYS A 2 20.61 -50.62 22.32
N LYS A 3 21.12 -49.49 22.87
CA LYS A 3 20.31 -48.29 23.06
C LYS A 3 20.15 -47.59 21.72
N LEU A 4 18.93 -47.66 21.17
CA LEU A 4 18.52 -46.86 20.02
C LEU A 4 18.32 -45.43 20.47
N PHE A 5 19.22 -44.54 20.08
CA PHE A 5 19.03 -43.07 20.18
C PHE A 5 18.12 -42.66 19.01
N LEU A 6 16.85 -42.42 19.30
CA LEU A 6 15.93 -41.72 18.38
C LEU A 6 16.29 -40.23 18.45
N LEU A 7 17.04 -39.74 17.47
CA LEU A 7 17.23 -38.30 17.24
C LEU A 7 15.96 -37.79 16.53
N ALA A 8 15.02 -37.28 17.32
CA ALA A 8 13.89 -36.51 16.77
C ALA A 8 14.42 -35.17 16.25
N LEU A 9 14.62 -35.08 14.93
CA LEU A 9 14.90 -33.82 14.27
C LEU A 9 13.62 -32.96 14.33
N LEU A 10 13.57 -32.03 15.26
CA LEU A 10 12.58 -30.96 15.27
C LEU A 10 12.91 -30.02 14.11
N LEU A 11 12.26 -30.26 12.97
CA LEU A 11 12.15 -29.28 11.90
C LEU A 11 11.22 -28.15 12.41
N ILE A 12 11.81 -27.20 13.10
CA ILE A 12 11.14 -25.92 13.37
C ILE A 12 11.06 -25.22 12.02
N GLY A 13 9.94 -25.40 11.33
CA GLY A 13 9.60 -24.59 10.16
C GLY A 13 9.58 -23.13 10.61
N MET A 14 10.55 -22.35 10.21
CA MET A 14 10.52 -20.90 10.29
C MET A 14 9.34 -20.43 9.43
N GLN A 15 8.18 -20.30 10.04
CA GLN A 15 7.08 -19.56 9.42
C GLN A 15 7.51 -18.10 9.39
N TYR A 16 7.89 -17.63 8.21
CA TYR A 16 7.99 -16.19 7.98
C TYR A 16 6.59 -15.62 8.16
N ALA A 17 6.36 -14.93 9.27
CA ALA A 17 5.14 -14.17 9.46
C ALA A 17 5.18 -13.02 8.46
N SER A 18 4.53 -13.20 7.31
CA SER A 18 4.35 -12.12 6.37
C SER A 18 3.40 -11.10 6.96
N ALA A 19 3.81 -9.83 6.94
CA ALA A 19 2.98 -8.74 7.44
C ALA A 19 1.90 -8.43 6.39
N GLN A 20 0.65 -8.76 6.72
CA GLN A 20 -0.52 -8.42 5.92
C GLN A 20 -1.26 -7.22 6.50
N LEU A 21 -2.13 -6.60 5.70
CA LEU A 21 -2.94 -5.48 6.17
C LEU A 21 -3.94 -5.93 7.24
N PRO A 22 -4.12 -5.15 8.31
CA PRO A 22 -5.19 -5.38 9.27
C PRO A 22 -6.57 -5.15 8.63
N SER A 23 -7.60 -5.82 9.14
CA SER A 23 -8.98 -5.60 8.70
C SER A 23 -9.51 -4.30 9.31
N VAL A 24 -9.70 -3.30 8.48
CA VAL A 24 -10.31 -2.01 8.80
C VAL A 24 -11.31 -1.66 7.71
N GLN A 25 -12.51 -1.20 8.10
CA GLN A 25 -13.55 -0.80 7.14
C GLN A 25 -13.35 0.65 6.73
N LEU A 26 -12.89 0.88 5.52
CA LEU A 26 -12.75 2.20 4.92
C LEU A 26 -13.85 2.45 3.87
N LYS A 27 -14.09 3.70 3.51
CA LYS A 27 -14.92 4.05 2.37
C LYS A 27 -14.07 4.52 1.21
N ASP A 28 -14.49 4.19 0.00
CA ASP A 28 -13.94 4.87 -1.18
C ASP A 28 -14.57 6.28 -1.32
N ILE A 29 -14.07 7.06 -2.28
CA ILE A 29 -14.58 8.42 -2.57
C ILE A 29 -16.01 8.45 -3.09
N ASN A 30 -16.62 7.30 -3.39
CA ASN A 30 -18.03 7.15 -3.82
C ASN A 30 -18.92 6.60 -2.71
N GLY A 31 -18.36 6.34 -1.52
CA GLY A 31 -19.09 5.89 -0.33
C GLY A 31 -19.22 4.37 -0.18
N LYS A 32 -18.63 3.57 -1.08
CA LYS A 32 -18.59 2.10 -0.94
C LYS A 32 -17.64 1.72 0.20
N THR A 33 -18.07 0.81 1.07
CA THR A 33 -17.23 0.28 2.14
C THR A 33 -16.35 -0.86 1.63
N ILE A 34 -15.06 -0.82 2.00
CA ILE A 34 -14.03 -1.78 1.61
C ILE A 34 -13.27 -2.21 2.87
N ASP A 35 -13.09 -3.52 3.04
CA ASP A 35 -12.24 -4.07 4.09
C ASP A 35 -10.78 -4.09 3.60
N THR A 36 -9.89 -3.44 4.34
CA THR A 36 -8.48 -3.33 3.93
C THR A 36 -7.75 -4.68 3.88
N ALA A 37 -8.18 -5.68 4.66
CA ALA A 37 -7.63 -7.03 4.57
C ALA A 37 -7.96 -7.74 3.24
N THR A 38 -8.91 -7.21 2.45
CA THR A 38 -9.28 -7.76 1.14
C THR A 38 -8.64 -7.02 -0.03
N LEU A 39 -7.82 -5.99 0.23
CA LEU A 39 -7.13 -5.25 -0.81
C LEU A 39 -6.15 -6.18 -1.55
N SER A 40 -6.25 -6.20 -2.86
CA SER A 40 -5.46 -7.07 -3.73
C SER A 40 -5.38 -6.50 -5.14
N ASN A 41 -4.57 -7.14 -5.97
CA ASN A 41 -4.44 -6.84 -7.40
C ASN A 41 -4.39 -8.12 -8.23
N ASP A 42 -5.32 -9.06 -7.96
CA ASP A 42 -5.49 -10.30 -8.72
C ASP A 42 -4.17 -11.11 -8.87
N GLY A 43 -3.42 -11.24 -7.77
CA GLY A 43 -2.15 -11.96 -7.73
C GLY A 43 -0.96 -11.18 -8.28
N LYS A 44 -1.13 -9.89 -8.62
CA LYS A 44 -0.06 -9.00 -9.06
C LYS A 44 0.36 -8.06 -7.92
N PRO A 45 1.61 -7.57 -7.93
CA PRO A 45 2.05 -6.60 -6.94
C PRO A 45 1.26 -5.28 -7.03
N PHE A 46 1.15 -4.59 -5.90
CA PHE A 46 0.45 -3.32 -5.81
C PHE A 46 1.09 -2.38 -4.77
N VAL A 47 0.69 -1.14 -4.81
CA VAL A 47 1.23 -0.08 -3.94
C VAL A 47 0.11 0.55 -3.14
N ILE A 48 0.36 0.83 -1.87
CA ILE A 48 -0.50 1.64 -1.02
C ILE A 48 0.27 2.90 -0.63
N SER A 49 -0.29 4.09 -0.87
CA SER A 49 0.29 5.36 -0.47
C SER A 49 -0.66 6.12 0.45
N PHE A 50 -0.19 6.44 1.66
CA PHE A 50 -0.91 7.28 2.62
C PHE A 50 -0.61 8.75 2.37
N PHE A 51 -1.66 9.55 2.26
CA PHE A 51 -1.58 10.97 1.99
C PHE A 51 -2.63 11.79 2.76
N ALA A 52 -2.55 13.11 2.67
CA ALA A 52 -3.63 14.00 3.06
C ALA A 52 -3.68 15.20 2.09
N THR A 53 -4.84 15.83 1.96
CA THR A 53 -5.04 16.97 1.04
C THR A 53 -4.16 18.19 1.36
N TRP A 54 -3.73 18.33 2.60
CA TRP A 54 -2.84 19.38 3.07
C TRP A 54 -1.34 19.03 3.00
N CYS A 55 -1.01 17.76 2.70
CA CYS A 55 0.36 17.26 2.66
C CYS A 55 1.01 17.52 1.31
N LYS A 56 1.76 18.63 1.18
CA LYS A 56 2.42 19.01 -0.08
C LYS A 56 3.37 17.95 -0.64
N PRO A 57 4.27 17.30 0.14
CA PRO A 57 5.13 16.25 -0.39
C PRO A 57 4.34 15.02 -0.85
N CYS A 58 3.23 14.67 -0.17
CA CYS A 58 2.35 13.59 -0.61
C CYS A 58 1.76 13.87 -2.00
N LEU A 59 1.27 15.09 -2.21
CA LEU A 59 0.67 15.46 -3.50
C LEU A 59 1.72 15.51 -4.62
N ARG A 60 2.96 15.88 -4.32
CA ARG A 60 4.07 15.81 -5.30
C ARG A 60 4.34 14.36 -5.69
N GLU A 61 4.43 13.43 -4.73
CA GLU A 61 4.61 12.01 -4.99
C GLU A 61 3.47 11.45 -5.86
N LEU A 62 2.21 11.69 -5.45
CA LEU A 62 1.05 11.20 -6.19
C LEU A 62 0.98 11.76 -7.61
N ARG A 63 1.33 13.04 -7.84
CA ARG A 63 1.40 13.63 -9.18
C ARG A 63 2.50 13.00 -10.03
N ALA A 64 3.69 12.80 -9.45
CA ALA A 64 4.80 12.16 -10.15
C ALA A 64 4.46 10.72 -10.56
N ILE A 65 3.81 9.96 -9.66
CA ILE A 65 3.32 8.62 -10.00
C ILE A 65 2.25 8.70 -11.09
N ASN A 66 1.29 9.62 -10.99
CA ASN A 66 0.18 9.73 -11.93
C ASN A 66 0.64 10.02 -13.36
N GLU A 67 1.75 10.73 -13.54
CA GLU A 67 2.35 11.03 -14.86
C GLU A 67 2.75 9.75 -15.59
N TYR A 68 3.24 8.73 -14.87
CA TYR A 68 3.72 7.48 -15.45
C TYR A 68 2.79 6.30 -15.21
N TYR A 69 1.70 6.49 -14.46
CA TYR A 69 0.85 5.41 -13.99
C TYR A 69 0.25 4.54 -15.12
N PRO A 70 -0.25 5.11 -16.24
CA PRO A 70 -0.73 4.30 -17.36
C PRO A 70 0.37 3.40 -17.94
N ASP A 71 1.58 3.93 -18.14
CA ASP A 71 2.70 3.16 -18.69
C ASP A 71 3.13 2.05 -17.72
N TRP A 72 3.16 2.33 -16.43
CA TRP A 72 3.48 1.34 -15.41
C TRP A 72 2.43 0.23 -15.29
N GLN A 73 1.15 0.58 -15.46
CA GLN A 73 0.07 -0.41 -15.51
C GLN A 73 0.18 -1.30 -16.75
N ASP A 74 0.45 -0.72 -17.91
CA ASP A 74 0.62 -1.48 -19.16
C ASP A 74 1.82 -2.43 -19.08
N GLU A 75 2.92 -1.99 -18.44
CA GLU A 75 4.14 -2.78 -18.31
C GLU A 75 4.02 -3.91 -17.28
N THR A 76 3.46 -3.64 -16.10
CA THR A 76 3.53 -4.55 -14.93
C THR A 76 2.17 -5.03 -14.45
N GLY A 77 1.09 -4.38 -14.87
CA GLY A 77 -0.24 -4.60 -14.33
C GLY A 77 -0.39 -4.13 -12.87
N MET A 78 0.52 -3.28 -12.37
CA MET A 78 0.46 -2.77 -11.01
C MET A 78 -0.82 -1.97 -10.74
N LYS A 79 -1.18 -1.88 -9.48
CA LYS A 79 -2.26 -1.04 -8.97
C LYS A 79 -1.71 -0.12 -7.88
N LEU A 80 -2.15 1.14 -7.87
CA LEU A 80 -1.96 2.05 -6.75
C LEU A 80 -3.29 2.24 -6.02
N ILE A 81 -3.25 2.17 -4.70
CA ILE A 81 -4.35 2.50 -3.81
C ILE A 81 -3.87 3.64 -2.90
N ALA A 82 -4.42 4.82 -3.09
CA ALA A 82 -4.10 5.97 -2.25
C ALA A 82 -5.08 6.02 -1.06
N ILE A 83 -4.55 6.15 0.16
CA ILE A 83 -5.35 6.20 1.38
C ILE A 83 -5.22 7.58 2.01
N SER A 84 -6.33 8.34 1.99
CA SER A 84 -6.38 9.64 2.63
C SER A 84 -6.52 9.49 4.14
N THR A 85 -5.65 10.18 4.88
CA THR A 85 -5.71 10.33 6.34
C THR A 85 -6.35 11.65 6.76
N ASP A 86 -7.04 12.34 5.83
CA ASP A 86 -7.82 13.53 6.15
C ASP A 86 -8.91 13.19 7.17
N GLU A 87 -8.90 13.89 8.29
CA GLU A 87 -9.91 13.71 9.33
C GLU A 87 -11.31 14.16 8.86
N ALA A 88 -12.34 13.79 9.62
CA ALA A 88 -13.75 14.00 9.29
C ALA A 88 -14.09 15.43 8.84
N GLN A 89 -13.44 16.45 9.42
CA GLN A 89 -13.64 17.86 9.04
C GLN A 89 -13.04 18.22 7.67
N ASN A 90 -12.08 17.44 7.15
CA ASN A 90 -11.36 17.70 5.90
C ASN A 90 -11.64 16.66 4.79
N VAL A 91 -12.18 15.50 5.14
CA VAL A 91 -12.41 14.39 4.20
C VAL A 91 -13.21 14.80 2.96
N HIS A 92 -14.11 15.78 3.09
CA HIS A 92 -14.90 16.33 1.97
C HIS A 92 -14.05 17.00 0.88
N LYS A 93 -12.77 17.32 1.16
CA LYS A 93 -11.83 17.91 0.20
C LYS A 93 -11.16 16.87 -0.69
N VAL A 94 -11.19 15.58 -0.28
CA VAL A 94 -10.44 14.52 -0.98
C VAL A 94 -10.99 14.30 -2.38
N LYS A 95 -12.29 14.07 -2.54
CA LYS A 95 -12.87 13.82 -3.85
C LYS A 95 -12.66 14.99 -4.84
N PRO A 96 -12.92 16.26 -4.47
CA PRO A 96 -12.63 17.40 -5.35
C PRO A 96 -11.14 17.48 -5.75
N LEU A 97 -10.22 17.16 -4.84
CA LEU A 97 -8.79 17.11 -5.15
C LEU A 97 -8.50 16.01 -6.18
N VAL A 98 -8.96 14.79 -5.94
CA VAL A 98 -8.76 13.64 -6.84
C VAL A 98 -9.28 13.98 -8.25
N ASP A 99 -10.48 14.53 -8.34
CA ASP A 99 -11.09 14.94 -9.60
C ASP A 99 -10.28 16.04 -10.29
N SER A 100 -9.78 17.04 -9.55
CA SER A 100 -8.99 18.15 -10.12
C SER A 100 -7.59 17.76 -10.56
N GLU A 101 -6.97 16.79 -9.90
CA GLU A 101 -5.63 16.27 -10.24
C GLU A 101 -5.68 15.21 -11.34
N GLY A 102 -6.88 14.69 -11.65
CA GLY A 102 -7.05 13.62 -12.64
C GLY A 102 -6.41 12.29 -12.21
N PHE A 103 -6.44 12.01 -10.90
CA PHE A 103 -5.91 10.74 -10.40
C PHE A 103 -6.77 9.56 -10.84
N GLU A 104 -6.18 8.58 -11.52
CA GLU A 104 -6.88 7.42 -12.09
C GLU A 104 -6.86 6.19 -11.19
N TYR A 105 -6.17 6.25 -10.06
CA TYR A 105 -6.07 5.15 -9.10
C TYR A 105 -7.16 5.19 -8.02
N GLU A 106 -7.34 4.06 -7.36
CA GLU A 106 -8.32 3.90 -6.28
C GLU A 106 -7.95 4.78 -5.08
N VAL A 107 -8.96 5.48 -4.51
CA VAL A 107 -8.76 6.32 -3.33
C VAL A 107 -9.71 5.89 -2.22
N LEU A 108 -9.15 5.59 -1.04
CA LEU A 108 -9.86 5.24 0.17
C LEU A 108 -9.73 6.34 1.23
N LEU A 109 -10.67 6.39 2.14
CA LEU A 109 -10.81 7.43 3.17
C LEU A 109 -10.66 6.80 4.57
N ASP A 110 -9.53 7.02 5.22
CA ASP A 110 -9.25 6.65 6.61
C ASP A 110 -9.51 7.85 7.54
N SER A 111 -10.73 8.38 7.50
CA SER A 111 -11.12 9.62 8.18
C SER A 111 -11.04 9.57 9.71
N ASN A 112 -11.03 8.39 10.29
CA ASN A 112 -10.79 8.16 11.71
C ASN A 112 -9.32 7.80 12.01
N GLN A 113 -8.48 7.65 10.98
CA GLN A 113 -7.08 7.20 11.10
C GLN A 113 -6.94 5.81 11.76
N ASP A 114 -7.96 4.94 11.57
CA ASP A 114 -7.97 3.62 12.18
C ASP A 114 -6.90 2.70 11.56
N LEU A 115 -6.78 2.70 10.24
CA LEU A 115 -5.75 1.93 9.54
C LEU A 115 -4.36 2.52 9.79
N GLN A 116 -4.23 3.85 9.72
CA GLN A 116 -2.97 4.54 10.02
C GLN A 116 -2.44 4.15 11.41
N ARG A 117 -3.31 4.16 12.43
CA ARG A 117 -2.94 3.76 13.80
C ARG A 117 -2.63 2.27 13.90
N ALA A 118 -3.42 1.41 13.29
CA ALA A 118 -3.21 -0.04 13.32
C ALA A 118 -1.87 -0.44 12.71
N LEU A 119 -1.40 0.29 11.69
CA LEU A 119 -0.10 0.10 11.06
C LEU A 119 1.05 0.86 11.75
N GLY A 120 0.75 1.68 12.77
CA GLY A 120 1.76 2.47 13.49
C GLY A 120 2.41 3.57 12.64
N ILE A 121 1.73 4.06 11.61
CA ILE A 121 2.25 5.09 10.70
C ILE A 121 2.27 6.44 11.42
N GLN A 122 3.47 7.02 11.58
CA GLN A 122 3.68 8.27 12.31
C GLN A 122 3.75 9.50 11.40
N MET A 123 4.08 9.32 10.14
CA MET A 123 4.24 10.43 9.18
C MET A 123 3.83 10.02 7.77
N ILE A 124 3.44 11.00 6.98
CA ILE A 124 3.09 10.86 5.57
C ILE A 124 3.97 11.82 4.71
N PRO A 125 4.23 11.50 3.42
CA PRO A 125 3.77 10.32 2.72
C PRO A 125 4.38 9.04 3.28
N TYR A 126 3.61 7.97 3.28
CA TYR A 126 4.05 6.64 3.66
C TYR A 126 3.62 5.66 2.57
N VAL A 127 4.57 4.99 1.97
CA VAL A 127 4.34 4.04 0.88
C VAL A 127 4.61 2.62 1.36
N MET A 128 3.73 1.71 0.98
CA MET A 128 3.88 0.27 1.17
C MET A 128 3.85 -0.40 -0.19
N ILE A 129 4.85 -1.22 -0.49
CA ILE A 129 4.88 -2.06 -1.69
C ILE A 129 4.47 -3.46 -1.26
N MET A 130 3.46 -3.98 -1.95
CA MET A 130 2.83 -5.26 -1.66
C MET A 130 3.16 -6.26 -2.77
N ASP A 131 3.40 -7.51 -2.41
CA ASP A 131 3.46 -8.60 -3.39
C ASP A 131 2.05 -9.03 -3.86
N GLY A 132 2.00 -10.00 -4.78
CA GLY A 132 0.74 -10.52 -5.31
C GLY A 132 -0.11 -11.28 -4.28
N ASP A 133 0.49 -11.74 -3.18
CA ASP A 133 -0.19 -12.43 -2.08
C ASP A 133 -0.69 -11.47 -0.98
N GLY A 134 -0.45 -10.16 -1.14
CA GLY A 134 -0.85 -9.13 -0.18
C GLY A 134 0.08 -8.98 1.01
N ASN A 135 1.31 -9.44 0.91
CA ASN A 135 2.32 -9.22 1.95
C ASN A 135 3.05 -7.90 1.72
N ILE A 136 3.37 -7.21 2.81
CA ILE A 136 4.18 -5.99 2.78
C ILE A 136 5.64 -6.41 2.55
N VAL A 137 6.21 -6.06 1.39
CA VAL A 137 7.59 -6.39 1.04
C VAL A 137 8.55 -5.23 1.27
N GLU A 138 8.05 -3.99 1.19
CA GLU A 138 8.85 -2.80 1.47
C GLU A 138 7.97 -1.65 1.96
N THR A 139 8.52 -0.79 2.81
CA THR A 139 7.88 0.45 3.26
C THR A 139 8.84 1.62 3.14
N ARG A 140 8.29 2.80 2.83
CA ARG A 140 9.07 4.05 2.69
C ARG A 140 8.34 5.22 3.33
N ASN A 141 9.12 6.11 3.93
CA ASN A 141 8.64 7.36 4.52
C ASN A 141 9.18 8.57 3.76
N GLY A 142 8.35 9.58 3.60
CA GLY A 142 8.74 10.83 2.95
C GLY A 142 8.89 10.70 1.43
N TYR A 143 9.02 11.84 0.77
CA TYR A 143 9.18 11.94 -0.67
C TYR A 143 10.26 12.97 -1.03
N THR A 144 11.12 12.60 -1.94
CA THR A 144 12.04 13.48 -2.69
C THR A 144 11.81 13.28 -4.18
N ASP A 145 11.88 14.35 -4.96
CA ASP A 145 11.63 14.29 -6.41
C ASP A 145 12.51 13.23 -7.08
N GLY A 146 11.89 12.35 -7.86
CA GLY A 146 12.54 11.19 -8.51
C GLY A 146 12.52 9.89 -7.68
N SER A 147 12.10 9.95 -6.40
CA SER A 147 12.07 8.73 -5.57
C SER A 147 10.92 7.78 -5.92
N GLU A 148 9.95 8.22 -6.71
CA GLU A 148 8.90 7.37 -7.29
C GLU A 148 9.45 6.30 -8.24
N ALA A 149 10.61 6.56 -8.88
CA ALA A 149 11.27 5.59 -9.75
C ALA A 149 11.60 4.27 -9.02
N HIS A 150 11.93 4.34 -7.73
CA HIS A 150 12.18 3.16 -6.93
C HIS A 150 10.93 2.27 -6.76
N ILE A 151 9.75 2.87 -6.74
CA ILE A 151 8.48 2.12 -6.63
C ILE A 151 8.34 1.19 -7.84
N ILE A 152 8.50 1.72 -9.05
CA ILE A 152 8.35 0.90 -10.26
C ILE A 152 9.49 -0.12 -10.42
N GLU A 153 10.71 0.21 -10.00
CA GLU A 153 11.83 -0.76 -9.99
C GLU A 153 11.47 -1.95 -9.11
N LYS A 154 10.96 -1.71 -7.90
CA LYS A 154 10.58 -2.79 -6.98
C LYS A 154 9.38 -3.60 -7.49
N ILE A 155 8.40 -2.96 -8.10
CA ILE A 155 7.26 -3.63 -8.74
C ILE A 155 7.73 -4.54 -9.88
N ARG A 156 8.68 -4.08 -10.71
CA ARG A 156 9.27 -4.89 -11.80
C ARG A 156 9.94 -6.15 -11.25
N GLU A 157 10.73 -6.03 -10.19
CA GLU A 157 11.35 -7.19 -9.53
C GLU A 157 10.28 -8.21 -9.13
N LEU A 158 9.20 -7.77 -8.45
CA LEU A 158 8.12 -8.63 -7.97
C LEU A 158 7.23 -9.21 -9.11
N THR A 159 7.28 -8.64 -10.29
CA THR A 159 6.51 -9.12 -11.44
C THR A 159 7.24 -10.24 -12.21
N LEU A 160 8.57 -10.33 -12.03
CA LEU A 160 9.42 -11.32 -12.70
C LEU A 160 9.54 -12.65 -11.95
N ASP A 161 9.16 -12.68 -10.67
CA ASP A 161 9.18 -13.85 -9.80
C ASP A 161 7.88 -14.65 -9.91
#